data_688e31b0c6960b365cbe5548c55869c1
#
_entry.id   688e31b0c6960b365cbe5548c55869c1
#
_cell.length_a   1.000
_cell.length_b   1.000
_cell.length_c   1.000
_cell.angle_alpha   90.00
_cell.angle_beta   90.00
_cell.angle_gamma   90.00
#
_symmetry.space_group_name_H-M   'P 1'
#
loop_
_entity.id
_entity.type
_entity.pdbx_description
1 polymer ?
#
loop_
_entity_poly.entity_id
_entity_poly.type
_entity_poly.pdbx_seq_one_letter_code
_entity_poly.pdbx_strand_id
1 'polypeptide(L)'
;MVHGGAERVLAQMIDCFPQADVYSLVDFLDDRSCLRGRPVHTSFIQKLPFARSKYRSYLPLFPLAIEQFDLSGYDLILSSSYAVAKGVLNGPDQLHASYVHSPVRYAWDLQHQYLNEAGLARGAKSALARTLLHYIRNWDARSANGVDLLAANSRFVARRIRKTYRRDATVIYPPVDVDHLALRDTKDDFYLTASRLVPYKRIDLIVEAFSHMPSRRLVVIGDGPETGKIRALAGPNVTLLGYQPFDVLHDHLQRAKAFVFAAEEDFGISPVEAQACGTPVIAYGKGGVCESVRATGAAPTGLFYAKQTCDALIEAIDRFEAMPAGAFDPRACRANAERFSAARFRSAFSRFVLEGYAALQAELGESSGVSIVPATQAEPPASPLSAGSAPVERDAATSPHDASRNETLART
;
A
#
# COMPACT_ATOMS: atom_id res chain seq x y z
N MET A 1 12.37 -1.86 -6.41
CA MET A 1 11.16 -1.23 -5.86
C MET A 1 10.71 -2.08 -4.69
N VAL A 2 10.39 -1.53 -3.56
CA VAL A 2 9.83 -2.30 -2.43
C VAL A 2 8.36 -2.49 -2.75
N HIS A 3 7.82 -3.69 -2.56
CA HIS A 3 6.38 -3.93 -2.70
C HIS A 3 5.60 -2.99 -1.79
N GLY A 4 4.97 -1.98 -2.38
CA GLY A 4 4.14 -0.99 -1.68
C GLY A 4 2.66 -1.32 -1.79
N GLY A 5 1.83 -0.56 -1.08
CA GLY A 5 0.38 -0.73 -1.15
C GLY A 5 -0.20 -0.46 -2.54
N ALA A 6 0.42 0.42 -3.33
CA ALA A 6 -0.04 0.74 -4.68
C ALA A 6 0.18 -0.41 -5.67
N GLU A 7 1.28 -1.12 -5.56
CA GLU A 7 1.60 -2.29 -6.39
C GLU A 7 0.67 -3.46 -6.08
N ARG A 8 0.28 -3.64 -4.81
CA ARG A 8 -0.74 -4.63 -4.43
C ARG A 8 -2.11 -4.31 -5.04
N VAL A 9 -2.51 -3.04 -5.05
CA VAL A 9 -3.74 -2.59 -5.72
C VAL A 9 -3.64 -2.85 -7.22
N LEU A 10 -2.53 -2.48 -7.86
CA LEU A 10 -2.33 -2.69 -9.29
C LEU A 10 -2.46 -4.18 -9.66
N ALA A 11 -1.84 -5.08 -8.89
CA ALA A 11 -1.95 -6.52 -9.11
C ALA A 11 -3.43 -6.98 -9.09
N GLN A 12 -4.21 -6.50 -8.13
CA GLN A 12 -5.64 -6.85 -8.03
C GLN A 12 -6.49 -6.18 -9.13
N MET A 13 -6.11 -5.00 -9.61
CA MET A 13 -6.75 -4.39 -10.78
C MET A 13 -6.47 -5.21 -12.05
N ILE A 14 -5.24 -5.70 -12.22
CA ILE A 14 -4.88 -6.62 -13.32
C ILE A 14 -5.64 -7.95 -13.19
N ASP A 15 -5.79 -8.48 -11.99
CA ASP A 15 -6.58 -9.70 -11.75
C ASP A 15 -8.07 -9.50 -12.09
N CYS A 16 -8.63 -8.28 -11.95
CA CYS A 16 -9.99 -7.95 -12.39
C CYS A 16 -10.11 -7.84 -13.91
N PHE A 17 -9.08 -7.33 -14.59
CA PHE A 17 -9.07 -7.06 -16.03
C PHE A 17 -7.82 -7.66 -16.67
N PRO A 18 -7.74 -9.01 -16.80
CA PRO A 18 -6.53 -9.69 -17.23
C PRO A 18 -6.15 -9.44 -18.70
N GLN A 19 -6.99 -8.85 -19.51
CA GLN A 19 -6.70 -8.47 -20.89
C GLN A 19 -6.05 -7.09 -21.01
N ALA A 20 -6.02 -6.27 -19.93
CA ALA A 20 -5.55 -4.89 -19.99
C ALA A 20 -4.05 -4.77 -20.32
N ASP A 21 -3.65 -3.82 -21.14
CA ASP A 21 -2.28 -3.41 -21.31
C ASP A 21 -1.82 -2.51 -20.16
N VAL A 22 -0.53 -2.57 -19.83
CA VAL A 22 0.02 -1.84 -18.68
C VAL A 22 0.92 -0.70 -19.17
N TYR A 23 0.59 0.51 -18.73
CA TYR A 23 1.35 1.73 -18.99
C TYR A 23 1.93 2.28 -17.71
N SER A 24 3.17 2.79 -17.75
CA SER A 24 3.83 3.43 -16.62
C SER A 24 4.84 4.46 -17.07
N LEU A 25 5.05 5.52 -16.28
CA LEU A 25 6.12 6.48 -16.60
C LEU A 25 7.48 5.81 -16.70
N VAL A 26 7.77 4.88 -15.78
CA VAL A 26 9.01 4.12 -15.72
C VAL A 26 8.75 2.70 -15.19
N ASP A 27 9.52 1.74 -15.67
CA ASP A 27 9.52 0.37 -15.16
C ASP A 27 10.96 -0.04 -14.78
N PHE A 28 11.21 -0.06 -13.48
CA PHE A 28 12.47 -0.49 -12.86
C PHE A 28 12.21 -1.53 -11.77
N LEU A 29 11.13 -2.31 -11.91
CA LEU A 29 10.77 -3.38 -10.99
C LEU A 29 11.75 -4.55 -11.16
N ASP A 30 12.39 -4.96 -10.07
CA ASP A 30 13.15 -6.20 -10.01
C ASP A 30 12.18 -7.40 -9.85
N ASP A 31 11.20 -7.31 -8.95
CA ASP A 31 10.09 -8.26 -8.85
C ASP A 31 8.87 -7.77 -9.64
N ARG A 32 8.53 -8.50 -10.68
CA ARG A 32 7.44 -8.20 -11.60
C ARG A 32 6.16 -9.02 -11.33
N SER A 33 6.10 -9.72 -10.22
CA SER A 33 4.96 -10.57 -9.85
C SER A 33 3.62 -9.83 -9.85
N CYS A 34 3.64 -8.54 -9.45
CA CYS A 34 2.46 -7.68 -9.48
C CYS A 34 1.92 -7.38 -10.88
N LEU A 35 2.73 -7.57 -11.92
CA LEU A 35 2.36 -7.35 -13.33
C LEU A 35 1.76 -8.61 -13.99
N ARG A 36 1.75 -9.76 -13.32
CA ARG A 36 1.21 -11.02 -13.84
C ARG A 36 1.82 -11.42 -15.21
N GLY A 37 3.12 -11.14 -15.39
CA GLY A 37 3.85 -11.44 -16.64
C GLY A 37 3.60 -10.46 -17.79
N ARG A 38 2.85 -9.38 -17.57
CA ARG A 38 2.52 -8.41 -18.60
C ARG A 38 3.70 -7.50 -18.94
N PRO A 39 3.89 -7.15 -20.22
CA PRO A 39 4.79 -6.09 -20.63
C PRO A 39 4.29 -4.74 -20.11
N VAL A 40 5.21 -3.78 -19.95
CA VAL A 40 4.89 -2.41 -19.56
C VAL A 40 5.33 -1.45 -20.65
N HIS A 41 4.38 -0.67 -21.16
CA HIS A 41 4.66 0.46 -22.05
C HIS A 41 5.14 1.64 -21.20
N THR A 42 6.37 2.10 -21.46
CA THR A 42 6.98 3.16 -20.66
C THR A 42 7.08 4.48 -21.41
N SER A 43 7.05 5.59 -20.66
CA SER A 43 7.23 6.92 -21.23
C SER A 43 8.70 7.18 -21.61
N PHE A 44 8.93 8.34 -22.28
CA PHE A 44 10.28 8.80 -22.61
C PHE A 44 11.18 8.98 -21.37
N ILE A 45 10.61 9.17 -20.18
CA ILE A 45 11.37 9.32 -18.92
C ILE A 45 12.20 8.08 -18.64
N GLN A 46 11.74 6.88 -19.03
CA GLN A 46 12.49 5.63 -18.90
C GLN A 46 13.91 5.71 -19.50
N LYS A 47 14.07 6.48 -20.58
CA LYS A 47 15.30 6.60 -21.36
C LYS A 47 16.18 7.78 -20.94
N LEU A 48 15.73 8.63 -19.99
CA LEU A 48 16.49 9.79 -19.54
C LEU A 48 17.72 9.37 -18.69
N PRO A 49 18.80 10.20 -18.70
CA PRO A 49 19.98 9.92 -17.89
C PRO A 49 19.64 9.71 -16.41
N PHE A 50 20.26 8.71 -15.77
CA PHE A 50 20.02 8.40 -14.36
C PHE A 50 18.56 8.10 -13.99
N ALA A 51 17.67 7.81 -14.94
CA ALA A 51 16.24 7.54 -14.65
C ALA A 51 16.08 6.42 -13.61
N ARG A 52 16.86 5.32 -13.69
CA ARG A 52 16.78 4.21 -12.74
C ARG A 52 16.97 4.64 -11.27
N SER A 53 17.87 5.57 -11.00
CA SER A 53 18.20 6.01 -9.63
C SER A 53 17.53 7.34 -9.24
N LYS A 54 17.22 8.21 -10.22
CA LYS A 54 16.77 9.60 -9.98
C LYS A 54 15.52 9.99 -10.76
N TYR A 55 14.65 9.05 -11.19
CA TYR A 55 13.44 9.40 -11.95
C TYR A 55 12.56 10.44 -11.25
N ARG A 56 12.54 10.46 -9.90
CA ARG A 56 11.78 11.46 -9.14
C ARG A 56 12.24 12.90 -9.37
N SER A 57 13.49 13.11 -9.79
CA SER A 57 14.00 14.44 -10.14
C SER A 57 13.38 14.98 -11.44
N TYR A 58 12.77 14.10 -12.25
CA TYR A 58 12.02 14.45 -13.46
C TYR A 58 10.55 14.79 -13.18
N LEU A 59 10.16 14.99 -11.94
CA LEU A 59 8.80 15.37 -11.55
C LEU A 59 8.20 16.53 -12.41
N PRO A 60 8.95 17.55 -12.81
CA PRO A 60 8.43 18.60 -13.72
C PRO A 60 7.93 18.07 -15.07
N LEU A 61 8.48 16.97 -15.55
CA LEU A 61 8.12 16.34 -16.83
C LEU A 61 7.03 15.27 -16.71
N PHE A 62 6.65 14.87 -15.50
CA PHE A 62 5.64 13.82 -15.29
C PHE A 62 4.29 14.15 -15.95
N PRO A 63 3.76 15.39 -15.81
CA PRO A 63 2.55 15.77 -16.52
C PRO A 63 2.65 15.57 -18.04
N LEU A 64 3.69 16.09 -18.64
CA LEU A 64 3.93 15.93 -20.08
C LEU A 64 4.04 14.45 -20.47
N ALA A 65 4.79 13.67 -19.68
CA ALA A 65 5.07 12.29 -20.03
C ALA A 65 3.84 11.37 -19.96
N ILE A 66 2.91 11.64 -19.02
CA ILE A 66 1.69 10.84 -18.91
C ILE A 66 0.68 11.19 -20.01
N GLU A 67 0.65 12.44 -20.46
CA GLU A 67 -0.20 12.93 -21.56
C GLU A 67 0.27 12.44 -22.94
N GLN A 68 1.49 11.86 -23.07
CA GLN A 68 2.01 11.36 -24.34
C GLN A 68 1.64 9.90 -24.64
N PHE A 69 0.99 9.21 -23.74
CA PHE A 69 0.48 7.88 -24.05
C PHE A 69 -0.72 7.98 -24.97
N ASP A 70 -0.63 7.32 -26.12
CA ASP A 70 -1.77 7.15 -27.01
C ASP A 70 -2.66 6.01 -26.49
N LEU A 71 -3.80 6.38 -25.95
CA LEU A 71 -4.81 5.45 -25.44
C LEU A 71 -6.09 5.47 -26.28
N SER A 72 -6.05 6.03 -27.51
CA SER A 72 -7.23 6.17 -28.38
C SER A 72 -7.84 4.84 -28.84
N GLY A 73 -7.07 3.75 -28.77
CA GLY A 73 -7.52 2.40 -29.11
C GLY A 73 -8.23 1.63 -28.00
N TYR A 74 -8.51 2.25 -26.85
CA TYR A 74 -9.12 1.58 -25.69
C TYR A 74 -10.46 2.19 -25.34
N ASP A 75 -11.47 1.38 -25.09
CA ASP A 75 -12.79 1.82 -24.61
C ASP A 75 -12.80 2.10 -23.11
N LEU A 76 -11.90 1.44 -22.36
CA LEU A 76 -11.81 1.52 -20.90
C LEU A 76 -10.37 1.83 -20.46
N ILE A 77 -10.22 2.91 -19.71
CA ILE A 77 -8.96 3.34 -19.11
C ILE A 77 -9.06 3.22 -17.59
N LEU A 78 -8.14 2.47 -16.98
CA LEU A 78 -8.03 2.31 -15.55
C LEU A 78 -6.74 2.93 -15.04
N SER A 79 -6.80 3.89 -14.14
CA SER A 79 -5.60 4.48 -13.54
C SER A 79 -5.47 4.22 -12.05
N SER A 80 -4.31 3.70 -11.63
CA SER A 80 -3.89 3.58 -10.23
C SER A 80 -3.03 4.79 -9.88
N SER A 81 -3.63 5.81 -9.26
CA SER A 81 -3.03 7.14 -9.17
C SER A 81 -2.66 7.56 -7.76
N TYR A 82 -1.38 7.79 -7.53
CA TYR A 82 -0.85 8.51 -6.35
C TYR A 82 -0.07 9.78 -6.75
N ALA A 83 0.09 10.01 -8.06
CA ALA A 83 0.71 11.22 -8.63
C ALA A 83 0.00 11.63 -9.91
N VAL A 84 0.49 11.18 -11.08
CA VAL A 84 0.06 11.71 -12.39
C VAL A 84 -0.77 10.74 -13.23
N ALA A 85 -0.91 9.47 -12.83
CA ALA A 85 -1.54 8.45 -13.68
C ALA A 85 -2.97 8.80 -14.13
N LYS A 86 -3.74 9.53 -13.31
CA LYS A 86 -5.09 10.00 -13.66
C LYS A 86 -5.11 11.08 -14.76
N GLY A 87 -3.96 11.61 -15.13
CA GLY A 87 -3.86 12.70 -16.11
C GLY A 87 -3.59 12.24 -17.54
N VAL A 88 -3.81 10.98 -17.87
CA VAL A 88 -3.84 10.50 -19.25
C VAL A 88 -4.94 11.22 -20.04
N LEU A 89 -4.74 11.41 -21.34
CA LEU A 89 -5.75 11.97 -22.23
C LEU A 89 -6.70 10.86 -22.67
N ASN A 90 -7.97 11.16 -22.68
CA ASN A 90 -9.05 10.27 -23.10
C ASN A 90 -10.08 11.00 -23.97
N GLY A 91 -10.74 10.25 -24.84
CA GLY A 91 -11.79 10.74 -25.73
C GLY A 91 -13.20 10.68 -25.09
N PRO A 92 -14.21 11.25 -25.77
CA PRO A 92 -15.57 11.33 -25.26
C PRO A 92 -16.27 9.96 -25.13
N ASP A 93 -15.86 8.97 -25.93
CA ASP A 93 -16.45 7.64 -25.97
C ASP A 93 -15.71 6.60 -25.13
N GLN A 94 -14.71 7.05 -24.34
CA GLN A 94 -13.88 6.22 -23.46
C GLN A 94 -14.28 6.41 -22.00
N LEU A 95 -14.42 5.33 -21.24
CA LEU A 95 -14.54 5.44 -19.77
C LEU A 95 -13.18 5.52 -19.11
N HIS A 96 -12.92 6.57 -18.34
CA HIS A 96 -11.75 6.65 -17.47
C HIS A 96 -12.14 6.50 -15.99
N ALA A 97 -11.82 5.35 -15.39
CA ALA A 97 -11.98 5.11 -13.97
C ALA A 97 -10.63 5.17 -13.24
N SER A 98 -10.53 6.04 -12.24
CA SER A 98 -9.29 6.25 -11.47
C SER A 98 -9.41 5.78 -10.04
N TYR A 99 -8.56 4.85 -9.63
CA TYR A 99 -8.32 4.52 -8.22
C TYR A 99 -7.26 5.47 -7.64
N VAL A 100 -7.70 6.42 -6.84
CA VAL A 100 -6.85 7.47 -6.27
C VAL A 100 -6.36 7.04 -4.89
N HIS A 101 -5.07 6.75 -4.78
CA HIS A 101 -4.43 6.45 -3.48
C HIS A 101 -4.37 7.69 -2.60
N SER A 102 -4.08 8.83 -3.18
CA SER A 102 -4.18 10.17 -2.59
C SER A 102 -4.02 11.22 -3.68
N PRO A 103 -4.65 12.39 -3.58
CA PRO A 103 -4.17 13.57 -4.28
C PRO A 103 -2.69 13.81 -3.99
N VAL A 104 -1.98 14.52 -4.87
CA VAL A 104 -0.52 14.73 -4.76
C VAL A 104 -0.18 15.47 -3.45
N ARG A 105 -0.01 14.70 -2.34
CA ARG A 105 0.11 15.22 -0.96
C ARG A 105 1.17 16.31 -0.79
N TYR A 106 2.35 16.09 -1.38
CA TYR A 106 3.47 17.04 -1.29
C TYR A 106 3.22 18.34 -2.07
N ALA A 107 2.21 18.40 -2.92
CA ALA A 107 1.79 19.62 -3.60
C ALA A 107 0.59 20.29 -2.90
N TRP A 108 -0.17 19.58 -2.08
CA TRP A 108 -1.38 20.06 -1.41
C TRP A 108 -1.15 20.24 0.10
N ASP A 109 -1.88 19.51 0.91
CA ASP A 109 -1.99 19.70 2.37
C ASP A 109 -0.69 19.44 3.14
N LEU A 110 0.19 18.59 2.64
CA LEU A 110 1.48 18.28 3.27
C LEU A 110 2.68 19.05 2.67
N GLN A 111 2.46 20.05 1.81
CA GLN A 111 3.53 20.80 1.16
C GLN A 111 4.57 21.32 2.15
N HIS A 112 4.11 21.97 3.24
CA HIS A 112 5.03 22.57 4.21
C HIS A 112 5.86 21.53 4.96
N GLN A 113 5.25 20.41 5.30
CA GLN A 113 5.94 19.29 5.94
C GLN A 113 7.05 18.74 5.03
N TYR A 114 6.72 18.41 3.78
CA TYR A 114 7.70 17.87 2.82
C TYR A 114 8.84 18.85 2.52
N LEU A 115 8.55 20.14 2.42
CA LEU A 115 9.59 21.18 2.23
C LEU A 115 10.53 21.27 3.44
N ASN A 116 10.00 21.16 4.66
CA ASN A 116 10.81 21.15 5.88
C ASN A 116 11.69 19.89 5.96
N GLU A 117 11.11 18.70 5.72
CA GLU A 117 11.82 17.42 5.72
C GLU A 117 12.93 17.36 4.65
N ALA A 118 12.70 18.01 3.48
CA ALA A 118 13.68 18.11 2.41
C ALA A 118 14.74 19.21 2.61
N GLY A 119 14.71 19.97 3.72
CA GLY A 119 15.60 21.11 3.92
C GLY A 119 15.34 22.29 2.98
N LEU A 120 14.14 22.34 2.38
CA LEU A 120 13.72 23.37 1.41
C LEU A 120 12.73 24.38 2.02
N ALA A 121 12.84 24.67 3.32
CA ALA A 121 11.93 25.60 4.00
C ALA A 121 12.11 27.05 3.54
N ARG A 122 13.35 27.48 3.24
CA ARG A 122 13.70 28.88 2.92
C ARG A 122 14.76 28.95 1.80
N GLY A 123 14.92 30.15 1.20
CA GLY A 123 15.92 30.46 0.19
C GLY A 123 15.48 30.23 -1.26
N ALA A 124 16.37 30.48 -2.23
CA ALA A 124 16.06 30.42 -3.67
C ALA A 124 15.61 29.02 -4.13
N LYS A 125 16.22 27.95 -3.59
CA LYS A 125 15.78 26.56 -3.88
C LYS A 125 14.35 26.31 -3.40
N SER A 126 13.95 26.90 -2.28
CA SER A 126 12.57 26.83 -1.78
C SER A 126 11.60 27.53 -2.72
N ALA A 127 11.96 28.72 -3.24
CA ALA A 127 11.13 29.44 -4.20
C ALA A 127 10.90 28.61 -5.47
N LEU A 128 11.96 28.04 -6.03
CA LEU A 128 11.86 27.16 -7.20
C LEU A 128 10.99 25.91 -6.93
N ALA A 129 11.20 25.25 -5.77
CA ALA A 129 10.39 24.09 -5.39
C ALA A 129 8.90 24.45 -5.24
N ARG A 130 8.59 25.61 -4.64
CA ARG A 130 7.20 26.10 -4.48
C ARG A 130 6.56 26.43 -5.83
N THR A 131 7.31 27.03 -6.75
CA THR A 131 6.83 27.31 -8.12
C THR A 131 6.50 26.01 -8.85
N LEU A 132 7.39 25.01 -8.77
CA LEU A 132 7.13 23.70 -9.33
C LEU A 132 5.89 23.04 -8.69
N LEU A 133 5.78 23.05 -7.37
CA LEU A 133 4.63 22.50 -6.68
C LEU A 133 3.32 23.24 -7.02
N HIS A 134 3.39 24.54 -7.30
CA HIS A 134 2.25 25.29 -7.81
C HIS A 134 1.83 24.83 -9.20
N TYR A 135 2.79 24.63 -10.11
CA TYR A 135 2.52 24.05 -11.44
C TYR A 135 1.88 22.64 -11.32
N ILE A 136 2.48 21.75 -10.53
CA ILE A 136 1.94 20.40 -10.32
C ILE A 136 0.52 20.45 -9.74
N ARG A 137 0.25 21.35 -8.79
CA ARG A 137 -1.07 21.49 -8.17
C ARG A 137 -2.16 21.92 -9.16
N ASN A 138 -1.84 22.89 -10.03
CA ASN A 138 -2.76 23.34 -11.06
C ASN A 138 -3.05 22.25 -12.08
N TRP A 139 -2.02 21.52 -12.51
CA TRP A 139 -2.15 20.39 -13.39
C TRP A 139 -2.94 19.25 -12.75
N ASP A 140 -2.64 18.92 -11.48
CA ASP A 140 -3.30 17.86 -10.72
C ASP A 140 -4.82 18.12 -10.54
N ALA A 141 -5.19 19.36 -10.26
CA ALA A 141 -6.60 19.76 -10.17
C ALA A 141 -7.31 19.69 -11.54
N ARG A 142 -6.65 20.18 -12.59
CA ARG A 142 -7.21 20.18 -13.95
C ARG A 142 -7.38 18.75 -14.50
N SER A 143 -6.37 17.92 -14.35
CA SER A 143 -6.39 16.54 -14.86
C SER A 143 -7.44 15.64 -14.20
N ALA A 144 -7.91 16.01 -13.02
CA ALA A 144 -9.02 15.30 -12.37
C ALA A 144 -10.36 15.43 -13.13
N ASN A 145 -10.52 16.44 -14.00
CA ASN A 145 -11.74 16.62 -14.80
C ASN A 145 -11.83 15.63 -15.97
N GLY A 146 -10.73 15.06 -16.43
CA GLY A 146 -10.71 14.01 -17.46
C GLY A 146 -11.01 12.61 -16.92
N VAL A 147 -11.31 12.46 -15.63
CA VAL A 147 -11.68 11.19 -15.01
C VAL A 147 -13.19 11.14 -14.86
N ASP A 148 -13.86 10.10 -15.37
CA ASP A 148 -15.30 9.93 -15.22
C ASP A 148 -15.65 9.41 -13.82
N LEU A 149 -14.96 8.36 -13.37
CA LEU A 149 -15.23 7.68 -12.11
C LEU A 149 -14.02 7.76 -11.17
N LEU A 150 -14.23 8.30 -9.98
CA LEU A 150 -13.21 8.37 -8.93
C LEU A 150 -13.47 7.34 -7.83
N ALA A 151 -12.52 6.45 -7.59
CA ALA A 151 -12.47 5.61 -6.40
C ALA A 151 -11.38 6.10 -5.45
N ALA A 152 -11.66 6.04 -4.14
CA ALA A 152 -10.72 6.41 -3.08
C ALA A 152 -10.43 5.20 -2.18
N ASN A 153 -9.19 5.05 -1.72
CA ASN A 153 -8.79 3.96 -0.83
C ASN A 153 -9.33 4.06 0.60
N SER A 154 -9.96 5.19 0.96
CA SER A 154 -10.56 5.43 2.27
C SER A 154 -11.51 6.63 2.23
N ARG A 155 -12.38 6.76 3.22
CA ARG A 155 -13.19 7.98 3.44
C ARG A 155 -12.29 9.19 3.72
N PHE A 156 -11.13 8.96 4.34
CA PHE A 156 -10.14 10.00 4.57
C PHE A 156 -9.62 10.57 3.24
N VAL A 157 -9.27 9.71 2.27
CA VAL A 157 -8.85 10.14 0.93
C VAL A 157 -10.02 10.69 0.12
N ALA A 158 -11.23 10.13 0.24
CA ALA A 158 -12.41 10.71 -0.42
C ALA A 158 -12.67 12.16 0.03
N ARG A 159 -12.47 12.49 1.32
CA ARG A 159 -12.54 13.89 1.79
C ARG A 159 -11.44 14.77 1.18
N ARG A 160 -10.20 14.24 0.97
CA ARG A 160 -9.14 14.96 0.27
C ARG A 160 -9.51 15.21 -1.19
N ILE A 161 -10.03 14.21 -1.91
CA ILE A 161 -10.50 14.33 -3.30
C ILE A 161 -11.57 15.43 -3.39
N ARG A 162 -12.56 15.38 -2.51
CA ARG A 162 -13.62 16.40 -2.46
C ARG A 162 -13.08 17.81 -2.20
N LYS A 163 -12.07 17.91 -1.33
CA LYS A 163 -11.43 19.21 -1.01
C LYS A 163 -10.58 19.74 -2.17
N THR A 164 -9.83 18.88 -2.86
CA THR A 164 -8.85 19.28 -3.88
C THR A 164 -9.46 19.35 -5.28
N TYR A 165 -10.29 18.36 -5.66
CA TYR A 165 -10.84 18.26 -7.01
C TYR A 165 -12.31 18.70 -7.11
N ARG A 166 -12.98 18.96 -5.96
CA ARG A 166 -14.41 19.29 -5.88
C ARG A 166 -15.30 18.22 -6.50
N ARG A 167 -14.85 16.96 -6.45
CA ARG A 167 -15.57 15.78 -6.94
C ARG A 167 -15.74 14.77 -5.82
N ASP A 168 -16.82 14.01 -5.89
CA ASP A 168 -17.04 12.86 -5.02
C ASP A 168 -16.27 11.63 -5.53
N ALA A 169 -15.98 10.71 -4.61
CA ALA A 169 -15.31 9.46 -4.92
C ALA A 169 -15.97 8.30 -4.17
N THR A 170 -16.13 7.18 -4.85
CA THR A 170 -16.57 5.93 -4.25
C THR A 170 -15.44 5.34 -3.39
N VAL A 171 -15.76 4.97 -2.14
CA VAL A 171 -14.75 4.36 -1.27
C VAL A 171 -14.64 2.87 -1.57
N ILE A 172 -13.47 2.45 -2.04
CA ILE A 172 -13.09 1.05 -2.25
C ILE A 172 -11.79 0.83 -1.48
N TYR A 173 -11.88 0.14 -0.34
CA TYR A 173 -10.71 -0.10 0.50
C TYR A 173 -9.66 -0.94 -0.21
N PRO A 174 -8.34 -0.67 0.00
CA PRO A 174 -7.28 -1.39 -0.69
C PRO A 174 -7.23 -2.86 -0.26
N PRO A 175 -6.76 -3.74 -1.14
CA PRO A 175 -6.66 -5.17 -0.86
C PRO A 175 -5.58 -5.46 0.17
N VAL A 176 -5.92 -6.26 1.17
CA VAL A 176 -4.98 -6.87 2.11
C VAL A 176 -5.04 -8.38 1.92
N ASP A 177 -3.88 -9.00 1.85
CA ASP A 177 -3.74 -10.44 1.65
C ASP A 177 -3.98 -11.18 2.96
N VAL A 178 -5.23 -11.16 3.42
CA VAL A 178 -5.63 -11.76 4.70
C VAL A 178 -5.54 -13.29 4.67
N ASP A 179 -5.63 -13.91 3.49
CA ASP A 179 -5.68 -15.37 3.35
C ASP A 179 -4.32 -16.02 3.65
N HIS A 180 -3.22 -15.32 3.37
CA HIS A 180 -1.85 -15.75 3.69
C HIS A 180 -1.38 -15.36 5.11
N LEU A 181 -2.23 -14.68 5.88
CA LEU A 181 -1.94 -14.27 7.25
C LEU A 181 -2.71 -15.17 8.22
N ALA A 182 -2.02 -16.15 8.81
CA ALA A 182 -2.66 -17.08 9.74
C ALA A 182 -2.97 -16.44 11.09
N LEU A 183 -4.17 -16.72 11.61
CA LEU A 183 -4.60 -16.28 12.93
C LEU A 183 -3.82 -17.01 14.03
N ARG A 184 -3.43 -16.30 15.08
CA ARG A 184 -2.91 -16.86 16.34
C ARG A 184 -3.64 -16.27 17.54
N ASP A 185 -4.21 -17.13 18.38
CA ASP A 185 -4.97 -16.71 19.56
C ASP A 185 -4.07 -16.32 20.75
N THR A 186 -2.92 -17.00 20.90
CA THR A 186 -1.97 -16.73 22.01
C THR A 186 -0.94 -15.70 21.61
N LYS A 187 -0.71 -14.71 22.46
CA LYS A 187 0.24 -13.62 22.25
C LYS A 187 1.40 -13.69 23.21
N ASP A 188 2.58 -13.32 22.73
CA ASP A 188 3.78 -13.17 23.56
C ASP A 188 3.81 -11.75 24.14
N ASP A 189 4.61 -11.55 25.18
CA ASP A 189 4.68 -10.25 25.88
C ASP A 189 5.68 -9.30 25.21
N PHE A 190 5.36 -8.85 23.99
CA PHE A 190 6.05 -7.76 23.30
C PHE A 190 5.11 -6.98 22.39
N TYR A 191 5.42 -5.72 22.17
CA TYR A 191 4.76 -4.84 21.21
C TYR A 191 5.53 -4.84 19.89
N LEU A 192 4.82 -4.66 18.78
CA LEU A 192 5.41 -4.65 17.46
C LEU A 192 5.07 -3.34 16.72
N THR A 193 6.05 -2.78 16.05
CA THR A 193 5.82 -1.83 14.96
C THR A 193 6.61 -2.25 13.74
N ALA A 194 6.01 -2.15 12.56
CA ALA A 194 6.64 -2.56 11.32
C ALA A 194 6.31 -1.58 10.19
N SER A 195 7.33 -0.94 9.64
CA SER A 195 7.19 -0.06 8.47
C SER A 195 8.54 0.34 7.90
N ARG A 196 8.51 1.02 6.75
CA ARG A 196 9.67 1.78 6.28
C ARG A 196 9.99 2.91 7.27
N LEU A 197 11.24 3.05 7.69
CA LEU A 197 11.70 4.05 8.66
C LEU A 197 11.89 5.42 7.99
N VAL A 198 10.76 6.13 7.80
CA VAL A 198 10.70 7.47 7.21
C VAL A 198 9.96 8.43 8.15
N PRO A 199 10.21 9.77 8.09
CA PRO A 199 9.73 10.73 9.09
C PRO A 199 8.23 10.66 9.37
N TYR A 200 7.37 10.59 8.34
CA TYR A 200 5.91 10.60 8.51
C TYR A 200 5.34 9.36 9.19
N LYS A 201 6.11 8.26 9.26
CA LYS A 201 5.71 7.04 9.98
C LYS A 201 5.84 7.16 11.49
N ARG A 202 6.62 8.13 11.96
CA ARG A 202 6.79 8.45 13.37
C ARG A 202 7.24 7.26 14.24
N ILE A 203 8.12 6.43 13.68
CA ILE A 203 8.73 5.33 14.45
C ILE A 203 9.65 5.87 15.54
N ASP A 204 10.25 7.04 15.33
CA ASP A 204 10.98 7.80 16.34
C ASP A 204 10.16 8.00 17.63
N LEU A 205 8.91 8.46 17.49
CA LEU A 205 7.99 8.67 18.61
C LEU A 205 7.66 7.36 19.33
N ILE A 206 7.44 6.27 18.59
CA ILE A 206 7.16 4.95 19.19
C ILE A 206 8.35 4.48 20.00
N VAL A 207 9.56 4.53 19.42
CA VAL A 207 10.79 4.08 20.08
C VAL A 207 11.09 4.93 21.31
N GLU A 208 10.98 6.26 21.22
CA GLU A 208 11.16 7.18 22.34
C GLU A 208 10.20 6.86 23.49
N ALA A 209 8.90 6.67 23.20
CA ALA A 209 7.89 6.31 24.21
C ALA A 209 8.24 4.99 24.91
N PHE A 210 8.63 3.94 24.16
CA PHE A 210 9.01 2.66 24.75
C PHE A 210 10.30 2.75 25.55
N SER A 211 11.25 3.59 25.17
CA SER A 211 12.49 3.81 25.94
C SER A 211 12.23 4.41 27.32
N HIS A 212 11.10 5.12 27.49
CA HIS A 212 10.61 5.58 28.80
C HIS A 212 9.83 4.51 29.58
N MET A 213 9.59 3.33 29.00
CA MET A 213 8.86 2.21 29.61
C MET A 213 9.72 0.93 29.65
N PRO A 214 10.80 0.87 30.45
CA PRO A 214 11.82 -0.19 30.34
C PRO A 214 11.30 -1.62 30.62
N SER A 215 10.16 -1.77 31.29
CA SER A 215 9.52 -3.07 31.54
C SER A 215 8.74 -3.61 30.34
N ARG A 216 8.55 -2.82 29.26
CA ARG A 216 7.76 -3.17 28.09
C ARG A 216 8.66 -3.38 26.88
N ARG A 217 8.61 -4.55 26.29
CA ARG A 217 9.45 -4.90 25.13
C ARG A 217 8.82 -4.41 23.84
N LEU A 218 9.61 -3.74 23.00
CA LEU A 218 9.23 -3.35 21.64
C LEU A 218 10.13 -4.03 20.61
N VAL A 219 9.52 -4.60 19.58
CA VAL A 219 10.20 -5.05 18.37
C VAL A 219 9.87 -4.07 17.23
N VAL A 220 10.90 -3.62 16.52
CA VAL A 220 10.80 -2.73 15.37
C VAL A 220 11.32 -3.46 14.15
N ILE A 221 10.46 -3.63 13.14
CA ILE A 221 10.81 -4.24 11.85
C ILE A 221 10.75 -3.20 10.75
N GLY A 222 11.83 -3.10 9.98
CA GLY A 222 11.93 -2.19 8.85
C GLY A 222 13.26 -1.46 8.80
N ASP A 223 13.47 -0.77 7.68
CA ASP A 223 14.67 0.02 7.42
C ASP A 223 14.30 1.32 6.68
N GLY A 224 15.22 2.29 6.69
CA GLY A 224 15.01 3.56 6.00
C GLY A 224 15.98 4.65 6.45
N PRO A 225 15.79 5.87 5.93
CA PRO A 225 16.68 7.00 6.23
C PRO A 225 16.73 7.40 7.70
N GLU A 226 15.68 7.08 8.50
CA GLU A 226 15.62 7.40 9.93
C GLU A 226 16.28 6.34 10.83
N THR A 227 16.83 5.24 10.28
CA THR A 227 17.40 4.12 11.06
C THR A 227 18.44 4.58 12.07
N GLY A 228 19.36 5.50 11.68
CA GLY A 228 20.38 6.02 12.58
C GLY A 228 19.80 6.81 13.77
N LYS A 229 18.82 7.67 13.49
CA LYS A 229 18.10 8.45 14.51
C LYS A 229 17.34 7.53 15.47
N ILE A 230 16.60 6.57 14.93
CA ILE A 230 15.79 5.62 15.71
C ILE A 230 16.68 4.75 16.61
N ARG A 231 17.83 4.29 16.10
CA ARG A 231 18.82 3.53 16.89
C ARG A 231 19.39 4.34 18.06
N ALA A 232 19.60 5.64 17.88
CA ALA A 232 20.10 6.51 18.95
C ALA A 232 19.06 6.76 20.06
N LEU A 233 17.76 6.60 19.77
CA LEU A 233 16.66 6.74 20.73
C LEU A 233 16.32 5.43 21.44
N ALA A 234 16.76 4.28 20.91
CA ALA A 234 16.35 2.97 21.39
C ALA A 234 16.96 2.64 22.77
N GLY A 235 16.10 2.40 23.76
CA GLY A 235 16.47 1.85 25.05
C GLY A 235 16.74 0.33 25.00
N PRO A 236 17.21 -0.27 26.11
CA PRO A 236 17.57 -1.69 26.14
C PRO A 236 16.39 -2.66 25.93
N ASN A 237 15.16 -2.19 26.10
CA ASN A 237 13.92 -2.92 25.88
C ASN A 237 13.40 -2.85 24.44
N VAL A 238 14.12 -2.13 23.54
CA VAL A 238 13.76 -1.95 22.13
C VAL A 238 14.69 -2.76 21.25
N THR A 239 14.14 -3.70 20.48
CA THR A 239 14.88 -4.53 19.53
C THR A 239 14.63 -4.04 18.10
N LEU A 240 15.68 -3.60 17.41
CA LEU A 240 15.63 -3.18 16.01
C LEU A 240 16.11 -4.32 15.12
N LEU A 241 15.21 -4.97 14.38
CA LEU A 241 15.52 -6.11 13.53
C LEU A 241 15.97 -5.72 12.10
N GLY A 242 15.83 -4.45 11.75
CA GLY A 242 16.06 -4.01 10.37
C GLY A 242 14.99 -4.53 9.41
N TYR A 243 15.30 -4.53 8.11
CA TYR A 243 14.42 -5.17 7.11
C TYR A 243 14.38 -6.67 7.35
N GLN A 244 13.17 -7.24 7.29
CA GLN A 244 12.96 -8.69 7.43
C GLN A 244 12.10 -9.22 6.28
N PRO A 245 12.29 -10.47 5.85
CA PRO A 245 11.42 -11.13 4.90
C PRO A 245 10.00 -11.32 5.49
N PHE A 246 9.06 -11.60 4.60
CA PHE A 246 7.63 -11.71 4.97
C PHE A 246 7.36 -12.71 6.09
N ASP A 247 7.99 -13.88 6.05
CA ASP A 247 7.78 -14.94 7.05
C ASP A 247 8.16 -14.50 8.48
N VAL A 248 9.26 -13.75 8.62
CA VAL A 248 9.69 -13.20 9.90
C VAL A 248 8.73 -12.11 10.39
N LEU A 249 8.30 -11.24 9.47
CA LEU A 249 7.29 -10.21 9.80
C LEU A 249 5.98 -10.86 10.21
N HIS A 250 5.53 -11.89 9.49
CA HIS A 250 4.30 -12.62 9.76
C HIS A 250 4.34 -13.30 11.14
N ASP A 251 5.43 -14.00 11.48
CA ASP A 251 5.62 -14.61 12.81
C ASP A 251 5.49 -13.54 13.93
N HIS A 252 6.13 -12.39 13.75
CA HIS A 252 6.05 -11.31 14.75
C HIS A 252 4.64 -10.70 14.83
N LEU A 253 3.94 -10.54 13.70
CA LEU A 253 2.54 -10.07 13.69
C LEU A 253 1.61 -11.03 14.45
N GLN A 254 1.81 -12.35 14.30
CA GLN A 254 1.03 -13.36 15.00
C GLN A 254 1.28 -13.35 16.52
N ARG A 255 2.52 -13.14 16.92
CA ARG A 255 2.96 -13.28 18.32
C ARG A 255 2.80 -12.00 19.14
N ALA A 256 2.82 -10.84 18.51
CA ALA A 256 2.80 -9.58 19.23
C ALA A 256 1.56 -9.40 20.11
N LYS A 257 1.76 -8.86 21.33
CA LYS A 257 0.71 -8.46 22.26
C LYS A 257 -0.20 -7.39 21.66
N ALA A 258 0.39 -6.40 20.98
CA ALA A 258 -0.31 -5.40 20.17
C ALA A 258 0.63 -4.83 19.11
N PHE A 259 0.03 -4.34 18.02
CA PHE A 259 0.71 -3.57 16.98
C PHE A 259 0.56 -2.08 17.24
N VAL A 260 1.68 -1.35 17.28
CA VAL A 260 1.70 0.10 17.55
C VAL A 260 1.87 0.88 16.27
N PHE A 261 0.99 1.86 16.05
CA PHE A 261 0.93 2.63 14.81
C PHE A 261 0.78 4.13 15.09
N ALA A 262 1.80 4.91 14.75
CA ALA A 262 1.84 6.35 15.06
C ALA A 262 1.63 7.25 13.83
N ALA A 263 1.52 6.68 12.62
CA ALA A 263 1.42 7.46 11.40
C ALA A 263 0.01 8.02 11.16
N GLU A 264 -0.07 9.20 10.53
CA GLU A 264 -1.27 9.66 9.82
C GLU A 264 -1.16 9.22 8.36
N GLU A 265 -1.89 8.18 7.99
CA GLU A 265 -1.86 7.59 6.66
C GLU A 265 -3.20 7.60 5.96
N ASP A 266 -3.15 7.39 4.64
CA ASP A 266 -4.33 7.36 3.79
C ASP A 266 -5.25 6.18 4.09
N PHE A 267 -4.69 5.02 4.47
CA PHE A 267 -5.45 3.84 4.91
C PHE A 267 -4.75 3.09 6.07
N GLY A 268 -3.49 2.68 5.90
CA GLY A 268 -2.75 1.86 6.87
C GLY A 268 -3.00 0.36 6.64
N ILE A 269 -2.25 -0.26 5.73
CA ILE A 269 -2.34 -1.70 5.46
C ILE A 269 -1.81 -2.52 6.64
N SER A 270 -0.68 -2.13 7.24
CA SER A 270 -0.05 -2.88 8.34
C SER A 270 -0.96 -3.06 9.57
N PRO A 271 -1.76 -2.09 10.02
CA PRO A 271 -2.79 -2.30 11.03
C PRO A 271 -3.82 -3.38 10.67
N VAL A 272 -4.17 -3.55 9.40
CA VAL A 272 -5.07 -4.61 8.94
C VAL A 272 -4.36 -5.96 8.92
N GLU A 273 -3.09 -6.00 8.49
CA GLU A 273 -2.26 -7.23 8.53
C GLU A 273 -2.09 -7.73 9.97
N ALA A 274 -1.86 -6.83 10.93
CA ALA A 274 -1.82 -7.19 12.35
C ALA A 274 -3.14 -7.80 12.83
N GLN A 275 -4.27 -7.18 12.51
CA GLN A 275 -5.60 -7.69 12.84
C GLN A 275 -5.90 -9.03 12.17
N ALA A 276 -5.43 -9.25 10.93
CA ALA A 276 -5.57 -10.54 10.25
C ALA A 276 -4.87 -11.68 11.01
N CYS A 277 -3.76 -11.38 11.70
CA CYS A 277 -3.05 -12.30 12.60
C CYS A 277 -3.67 -12.37 14.02
N GLY A 278 -4.80 -11.71 14.26
CA GLY A 278 -5.45 -11.65 15.57
C GLY A 278 -4.80 -10.67 16.55
N THR A 279 -3.94 -9.75 16.07
CA THR A 279 -3.21 -8.80 16.92
C THR A 279 -3.93 -7.45 16.96
N PRO A 280 -4.34 -6.98 18.15
CA PRO A 280 -4.99 -5.68 18.30
C PRO A 280 -4.03 -4.53 18.00
N VAL A 281 -4.61 -3.37 17.69
CA VAL A 281 -3.84 -2.20 17.24
C VAL A 281 -3.97 -1.03 18.21
N ILE A 282 -2.84 -0.44 18.62
CA ILE A 282 -2.79 0.83 19.33
C ILE A 282 -2.36 1.90 18.32
N ALA A 283 -3.27 2.80 17.94
CA ALA A 283 -3.03 3.71 16.83
C ALA A 283 -3.27 5.19 17.16
N TYR A 284 -2.53 6.06 16.48
CA TYR A 284 -2.88 7.47 16.41
C TYR A 284 -4.23 7.63 15.72
N GLY A 285 -5.20 8.22 16.42
CA GLY A 285 -6.60 8.30 16.01
C GLY A 285 -6.87 9.28 14.86
N LYS A 286 -6.04 9.25 13.80
CA LYS A 286 -6.17 10.14 12.65
C LYS A 286 -5.77 9.44 11.35
N GLY A 287 -6.45 9.81 10.26
CA GLY A 287 -6.23 9.19 8.94
C GLY A 287 -7.12 7.98 8.69
N GLY A 288 -6.72 7.16 7.72
CA GLY A 288 -7.47 5.97 7.31
C GLY A 288 -7.50 4.84 8.33
N VAL A 289 -6.58 4.83 9.31
CA VAL A 289 -6.56 3.84 10.40
C VAL A 289 -7.86 3.88 11.23
N CYS A 290 -8.52 5.04 11.30
CA CYS A 290 -9.83 5.18 11.96
C CYS A 290 -10.96 4.39 11.28
N GLU A 291 -10.73 3.89 10.07
CA GLU A 291 -11.69 3.10 9.28
C GLU A 291 -11.38 1.61 9.35
N SER A 292 -10.11 1.26 9.58
CA SER A 292 -9.60 -0.11 9.63
C SER A 292 -9.50 -0.70 11.03
N VAL A 293 -9.53 0.13 12.08
CA VAL A 293 -9.51 -0.31 13.49
C VAL A 293 -10.82 0.09 14.17
N ARG A 294 -11.40 -0.82 14.94
CA ARG A 294 -12.59 -0.56 15.78
C ARG A 294 -12.13 -0.31 17.20
N ALA A 295 -12.26 0.94 17.68
CA ALA A 295 -11.87 1.29 19.05
C ALA A 295 -13.05 1.24 20.03
N THR A 296 -14.28 1.07 19.54
CA THR A 296 -15.52 1.08 20.32
C THR A 296 -16.46 -0.05 19.88
N GLY A 297 -17.49 -0.32 20.68
CA GLY A 297 -18.51 -1.34 20.39
C GLY A 297 -18.22 -2.67 21.11
N ALA A 298 -19.03 -3.69 20.83
CA ALA A 298 -18.98 -5.00 21.50
C ALA A 298 -17.74 -5.84 21.16
N ALA A 299 -17.07 -5.55 20.05
CA ALA A 299 -15.91 -6.30 19.59
C ALA A 299 -14.82 -5.33 19.09
N PRO A 300 -14.15 -4.60 20.01
CA PRO A 300 -13.06 -3.69 19.65
C PRO A 300 -11.85 -4.48 19.13
N THR A 301 -11.13 -3.91 18.15
CA THR A 301 -9.92 -4.50 17.58
C THR A 301 -8.68 -3.68 17.85
N GLY A 302 -8.79 -2.68 18.72
CA GLY A 302 -7.70 -1.82 19.14
C GLY A 302 -8.21 -0.59 19.86
N LEU A 303 -7.31 0.34 20.14
CA LEU A 303 -7.64 1.63 20.73
C LEU A 303 -6.91 2.79 20.06
N PHE A 304 -7.42 4.00 20.22
CA PHE A 304 -6.81 5.21 19.69
C PHE A 304 -6.25 6.11 20.78
N TYR A 305 -5.17 6.82 20.45
CA TYR A 305 -4.70 7.98 21.18
C TYR A 305 -4.84 9.26 20.31
N ALA A 306 -5.09 10.39 20.97
CA ALA A 306 -5.57 11.59 20.28
C ALA A 306 -4.46 12.55 19.82
N LYS A 307 -3.29 12.51 20.44
CA LYS A 307 -2.16 13.39 20.12
C LYS A 307 -0.94 12.57 19.75
N GLN A 308 -0.25 12.99 18.69
CA GLN A 308 0.97 12.32 18.21
C GLN A 308 2.19 12.75 19.07
N THR A 309 2.15 12.38 20.38
CA THR A 309 3.17 12.65 21.39
C THR A 309 3.51 11.40 22.17
N CYS A 310 4.72 11.33 22.76
CA CYS A 310 5.17 10.21 23.58
C CYS A 310 4.23 9.96 24.76
N ASP A 311 3.86 11.01 25.50
CA ASP A 311 2.98 10.90 26.67
C ASP A 311 1.62 10.28 26.31
N ALA A 312 1.00 10.73 25.21
CA ALA A 312 -0.28 10.22 24.76
C ALA A 312 -0.19 8.74 24.30
N LEU A 313 0.94 8.31 23.75
CA LEU A 313 1.18 6.91 23.42
C LEU A 313 1.40 6.07 24.70
N ILE A 314 2.17 6.57 25.67
CA ILE A 314 2.39 5.91 26.97
C ILE A 314 1.04 5.70 27.68
N GLU A 315 0.23 6.76 27.79
CA GLU A 315 -1.12 6.67 28.36
C GLU A 315 -2.02 5.66 27.60
N ALA A 316 -1.88 5.55 26.29
CA ALA A 316 -2.64 4.59 25.51
C ALA A 316 -2.20 3.15 25.78
N ILE A 317 -0.91 2.91 25.98
CA ILE A 317 -0.37 1.59 26.35
C ILE A 317 -0.81 1.24 27.78
N ASP A 318 -0.77 2.17 28.72
CA ASP A 318 -1.28 1.96 30.09
C ASP A 318 -2.77 1.59 30.07
N ARG A 319 -3.59 2.29 29.31
CA ARG A 319 -5.01 1.96 29.12
C ARG A 319 -5.21 0.60 28.49
N PHE A 320 -4.39 0.24 27.50
CA PHE A 320 -4.45 -1.07 26.85
C PHE A 320 -4.18 -2.20 27.85
N GLU A 321 -3.18 -2.05 28.71
CA GLU A 321 -2.83 -3.05 29.73
C GLU A 321 -3.80 -3.11 30.91
N ALA A 322 -4.47 -2.00 31.22
CA ALA A 322 -5.51 -1.94 32.24
C ALA A 322 -6.85 -2.57 31.79
N MET A 323 -7.00 -2.91 30.50
CA MET A 323 -8.23 -3.54 30.02
C MET A 323 -8.35 -4.99 30.48
N PRO A 324 -9.56 -5.49 30.72
CA PRO A 324 -9.78 -6.88 31.12
C PRO A 324 -9.16 -7.87 30.11
N ALA A 325 -8.71 -9.02 30.60
CA ALA A 325 -8.27 -10.10 29.72
C ALA A 325 -9.38 -10.47 28.73
N GLY A 326 -9.02 -10.59 27.44
CA GLY A 326 -10.00 -10.87 26.39
C GLY A 326 -10.75 -9.64 25.84
N ALA A 327 -10.46 -8.42 26.30
CA ALA A 327 -11.06 -7.19 25.77
C ALA A 327 -10.85 -7.03 24.25
N PHE A 328 -9.75 -7.56 23.74
CA PHE A 328 -9.45 -7.63 22.30
C PHE A 328 -9.39 -9.08 21.86
N ASP A 329 -10.53 -9.60 21.38
CA ASP A 329 -10.61 -10.96 20.85
C ASP A 329 -9.84 -11.09 19.53
N PRO A 330 -8.85 -12.00 19.41
CA PRO A 330 -8.12 -12.23 18.18
C PRO A 330 -9.02 -12.58 16.98
N ARG A 331 -10.12 -13.30 17.23
CA ARG A 331 -11.08 -13.64 16.18
C ARG A 331 -11.89 -12.43 15.71
N ALA A 332 -12.21 -11.50 16.61
CA ALA A 332 -12.83 -10.24 16.26
C ALA A 332 -11.88 -9.34 15.43
N CYS A 333 -10.58 -9.35 15.75
CA CYS A 333 -9.55 -8.69 14.94
C CYS A 333 -9.53 -9.29 13.53
N ARG A 334 -9.45 -10.62 13.41
CA ARG A 334 -9.49 -11.35 12.13
C ARG A 334 -10.72 -11.01 11.31
N ALA A 335 -11.92 -11.13 11.88
CA ALA A 335 -13.17 -10.83 11.22
C ALA A 335 -13.26 -9.38 10.73
N ASN A 336 -12.64 -8.43 11.46
CA ASN A 336 -12.53 -7.06 11.01
C ASN A 336 -11.58 -6.91 9.83
N ALA A 337 -10.44 -7.61 9.82
CA ALA A 337 -9.46 -7.59 8.71
C ALA A 337 -10.05 -8.17 7.41
N GLU A 338 -10.88 -9.19 7.48
CA GLU A 338 -11.53 -9.82 6.32
C GLU A 338 -12.42 -8.86 5.52
N ARG A 339 -12.86 -7.75 6.10
CA ARG A 339 -13.56 -6.69 5.38
C ARG A 339 -12.70 -6.04 4.29
N PHE A 340 -11.41 -6.20 4.36
CA PHE A 340 -10.40 -5.60 3.47
C PHE A 340 -9.67 -6.64 2.62
N SER A 341 -10.25 -7.85 2.49
CA SER A 341 -9.64 -8.93 1.69
C SER A 341 -9.53 -8.56 0.22
N ALA A 342 -8.56 -9.20 -0.47
CA ALA A 342 -8.38 -9.05 -1.91
C ALA A 342 -9.64 -9.41 -2.70
N ALA A 343 -10.39 -10.43 -2.28
CA ALA A 343 -11.64 -10.82 -2.91
C ALA A 343 -12.72 -9.72 -2.83
N ARG A 344 -12.84 -9.05 -1.66
CA ARG A 344 -13.77 -7.92 -1.51
C ARG A 344 -13.37 -6.72 -2.36
N PHE A 345 -12.06 -6.45 -2.43
CA PHE A 345 -11.56 -5.39 -3.32
C PHE A 345 -11.93 -5.69 -4.77
N ARG A 346 -11.60 -6.89 -5.28
CA ARG A 346 -11.91 -7.28 -6.68
C ARG A 346 -13.40 -7.14 -6.99
N SER A 347 -14.27 -7.68 -6.12
CA SER A 347 -15.71 -7.59 -6.31
C SER A 347 -16.21 -6.14 -6.35
N ALA A 348 -15.75 -5.30 -5.42
CA ALA A 348 -16.15 -3.89 -5.36
C ALA A 348 -15.60 -3.08 -6.54
N PHE A 349 -14.34 -3.31 -6.92
CA PHE A 349 -13.69 -2.59 -8.01
C PHE A 349 -14.25 -2.98 -9.38
N SER A 350 -14.43 -4.30 -9.66
CA SER A 350 -15.05 -4.75 -10.90
C SER A 350 -16.46 -4.21 -11.06
N ARG A 351 -17.27 -4.28 -10.01
CA ARG A 351 -18.64 -3.73 -10.04
C ARG A 351 -18.63 -2.22 -10.32
N PHE A 352 -17.81 -1.45 -9.63
CA PHE A 352 -17.66 0.00 -9.83
C PHE A 352 -17.32 0.36 -11.28
N VAL A 353 -16.39 -0.36 -11.89
CA VAL A 353 -15.96 -0.12 -13.26
C VAL A 353 -17.04 -0.56 -14.26
N LEU A 354 -17.60 -1.77 -14.09
CA LEU A 354 -18.57 -2.32 -15.03
C LEU A 354 -19.91 -1.57 -15.02
N GLU A 355 -20.37 -1.13 -13.85
CA GLU A 355 -21.57 -0.28 -13.74
C GLU A 355 -21.36 1.06 -14.46
N GLY A 356 -20.18 1.69 -14.30
CA GLY A 356 -19.86 2.92 -15.02
C GLY A 356 -19.73 2.73 -16.53
N TYR A 357 -19.11 1.62 -16.95
CA TYR A 357 -19.00 1.30 -18.38
C TYR A 357 -20.37 1.05 -19.01
N ALA A 358 -21.24 0.30 -18.34
CA ALA A 358 -22.59 0.07 -18.80
C ALA A 358 -23.42 1.37 -18.89
N ALA A 359 -23.21 2.31 -17.96
CA ALA A 359 -23.85 3.63 -18.01
C ALA A 359 -23.38 4.44 -19.23
N LEU A 360 -22.07 4.48 -19.50
CA LEU A 360 -21.53 5.15 -20.71
C LEU A 360 -22.09 4.52 -21.98
N GLN A 361 -22.10 3.17 -22.07
CA GLN A 361 -22.63 2.47 -23.25
C GLN A 361 -24.11 2.74 -23.50
N ALA A 362 -24.91 2.86 -22.43
CA ALA A 362 -26.32 3.24 -22.53
C ALA A 362 -26.48 4.69 -23.02
N GLU A 363 -25.61 5.60 -22.58
CA GLU A 363 -25.59 6.99 -23.04
C GLU A 363 -25.22 7.09 -24.52
N LEU A 364 -24.23 6.31 -24.97
CA LEU A 364 -23.79 6.26 -26.37
C LEU A 364 -24.81 5.53 -27.28
N GLY A 365 -25.83 4.88 -26.74
CA GLY A 365 -26.82 4.15 -27.52
C GLY A 365 -26.29 2.87 -28.16
N GLU A 366 -25.11 2.41 -27.76
CA GLU A 366 -24.47 1.19 -28.26
C GLU A 366 -24.82 -0.03 -27.39
N SER A 367 -25.39 -1.08 -27.99
CA SER A 367 -25.46 -2.38 -27.34
C SER A 367 -24.07 -3.02 -27.37
N SER A 368 -23.39 -3.10 -26.23
CA SER A 368 -21.99 -3.52 -26.11
C SER A 368 -21.74 -4.92 -26.71
N GLY A 369 -20.99 -4.96 -27.80
CA GLY A 369 -20.42 -6.19 -28.36
C GLY A 369 -19.13 -6.66 -27.62
N VAL A 370 -18.68 -5.93 -26.63
CA VAL A 370 -17.44 -6.27 -25.88
C VAL A 370 -17.80 -6.97 -24.58
N SER A 371 -17.64 -8.28 -24.55
CA SER A 371 -17.77 -9.09 -23.31
C SER A 371 -16.51 -8.90 -22.46
N ILE A 372 -16.53 -7.91 -21.55
CA ILE A 372 -15.53 -7.81 -20.47
C ILE A 372 -15.97 -8.78 -19.37
N VAL A 373 -15.42 -10.01 -19.40
CA VAL A 373 -15.68 -11.02 -18.38
C VAL A 373 -14.72 -10.79 -17.20
N PRO A 374 -15.20 -10.43 -16.00
CA PRO A 374 -14.34 -10.38 -14.81
C PRO A 374 -13.82 -11.78 -14.49
N ALA A 375 -12.55 -11.90 -14.14
CA ALA A 375 -11.92 -13.18 -13.76
C ALA A 375 -12.58 -13.90 -12.53
N THR A 376 -13.49 -13.22 -11.84
CA THR A 376 -14.23 -13.74 -10.68
C THR A 376 -15.27 -14.82 -10.99
N GLN A 377 -15.57 -15.13 -12.27
CA GLN A 377 -16.50 -16.19 -12.68
C GLN A 377 -15.80 -17.47 -13.18
N ALA A 378 -14.46 -17.52 -13.19
CA ALA A 378 -13.76 -18.77 -13.44
C ALA A 378 -13.92 -19.68 -12.20
N GLU A 379 -14.69 -20.75 -12.31
CA GLU A 379 -14.69 -21.83 -11.33
C GLU A 379 -13.24 -22.33 -11.14
N PRO A 380 -12.83 -22.67 -9.89
CA PRO A 380 -11.52 -23.26 -9.67
C PRO A 380 -11.42 -24.56 -10.51
N PRO A 381 -10.27 -24.81 -11.16
CA PRO A 381 -10.09 -26.04 -11.92
C PRO A 381 -10.34 -27.24 -11.01
N ALA A 382 -11.20 -28.13 -11.44
CA ALA A 382 -11.51 -29.37 -10.74
C ALA A 382 -10.21 -30.10 -10.43
N SER A 383 -10.00 -30.47 -9.17
CA SER A 383 -8.87 -31.29 -8.74
C SER A 383 -8.80 -32.58 -9.58
N PRO A 384 -7.63 -32.96 -10.10
CA PRO A 384 -7.52 -34.22 -10.82
C PRO A 384 -7.74 -35.36 -9.83
N LEU A 385 -8.76 -36.15 -10.12
CA LEU A 385 -9.03 -37.42 -9.45
C LEU A 385 -7.79 -38.31 -9.52
N SER A 386 -7.44 -38.85 -8.39
CA SER A 386 -6.40 -39.86 -8.18
C SER A 386 -6.48 -41.02 -9.15
N ALA A 387 -5.51 -41.16 -10.04
CA ALA A 387 -5.28 -42.40 -10.80
C ALA A 387 -4.17 -43.19 -10.12
N GLY A 388 -4.46 -44.46 -9.96
CA GLY A 388 -3.81 -45.47 -9.16
C GLY A 388 -2.33 -45.72 -9.40
N SER A 389 -1.77 -46.25 -8.36
CA SER A 389 -0.45 -46.82 -8.22
C SER A 389 -0.12 -47.95 -9.17
N ALA A 390 1.06 -47.92 -9.79
CA ALA A 390 1.76 -49.12 -10.27
C ALA A 390 3.29 -48.94 -10.07
N PRO A 391 4.08 -49.99 -9.92
CA PRO A 391 5.23 -50.01 -9.03
C PRO A 391 6.58 -49.66 -9.68
N VAL A 392 7.49 -49.29 -8.80
CA VAL A 392 8.87 -48.90 -9.02
C VAL A 392 9.74 -50.11 -9.38
N GLU A 393 10.52 -50.03 -10.44
CA GLU A 393 11.79 -50.74 -10.59
C GLU A 393 12.96 -49.84 -10.30
N ARG A 394 13.86 -50.37 -9.46
CA ARG A 394 15.15 -49.74 -9.09
C ARG A 394 16.18 -50.11 -10.16
N ASP A 395 16.98 -49.15 -10.56
CA ASP A 395 18.36 -49.43 -10.86
C ASP A 395 19.31 -48.31 -10.42
N ALA A 396 20.46 -48.76 -9.97
CA ALA A 396 21.47 -48.06 -9.26
C ALA A 396 22.56 -47.48 -10.20
N ALA A 397 23.28 -46.57 -9.70
CA ALA A 397 24.70 -46.35 -9.82
C ALA A 397 25.18 -44.98 -10.31
N THR A 398 25.98 -44.41 -9.45
CA THR A 398 27.30 -43.75 -9.53
C THR A 398 27.34 -42.24 -9.69
N SER A 399 27.76 -41.67 -8.58
CA SER A 399 28.60 -40.47 -8.45
C SER A 399 30.06 -40.75 -8.93
N PRO A 400 30.99 -39.86 -9.15
CA PRO A 400 31.33 -38.67 -8.35
C PRO A 400 32.07 -37.50 -9.08
N HIS A 401 32.37 -36.44 -8.27
CA HIS A 401 33.45 -35.42 -8.42
C HIS A 401 33.26 -34.35 -9.51
N ASP A 402 33.57 -33.12 -9.31
CA ASP A 402 34.63 -32.40 -8.57
C ASP A 402 34.31 -30.89 -8.48
N ALA A 403 34.57 -30.37 -7.37
CA ALA A 403 35.26 -29.16 -6.90
C ALA A 403 35.62 -28.03 -7.90
N SER A 404 35.35 -26.84 -7.51
CA SER A 404 36.31 -25.79 -7.15
C SER A 404 35.95 -24.36 -7.63
N ARG A 405 35.91 -23.46 -6.62
CA ARG A 405 36.55 -22.11 -6.62
C ARG A 405 36.11 -21.07 -7.64
N ASN A 406 35.78 -19.87 -7.26
CA ASN A 406 36.46 -18.81 -6.49
C ASN A 406 35.45 -17.65 -6.31
N GLU A 407 35.28 -17.07 -5.08
CA GLU A 407 36.00 -15.88 -4.56
C GLU A 407 35.94 -14.64 -5.50
N THR A 408 35.30 -13.58 -5.06
CA THR A 408 35.80 -12.41 -4.34
C THR A 408 35.46 -11.06 -5.00
N LEU A 409 35.25 -10.08 -4.15
CA LEU A 409 35.26 -8.60 -4.27
C LEU A 409 33.89 -7.95 -4.58
N ALA A 410 33.22 -7.29 -3.65
CA ALA A 410 33.55 -6.21 -2.69
C ALA A 410 33.79 -4.83 -3.33
N ARG A 411 32.98 -3.88 -2.84
CA ARG A 411 33.15 -2.39 -2.83
C ARG A 411 32.97 -1.65 -4.16
N THR A 412 32.03 -0.82 -4.23
CA THR A 412 31.86 0.57 -3.69
C THR A 412 30.40 0.99 -3.73
#